data_05b424b59e6168df3b561b91121243af
#
_entry.id   05b424b59e6168df3b561b91121243af
#
_cell.length_a   1.000
_cell.length_b   1.000
_cell.length_c   1.000
_cell.angle_alpha   90.00
_cell.angle_beta   90.00
_cell.angle_gamma   90.00
#
_symmetry.space_group_name_H-M   'P 1'
#
loop_
_entity.id
_entity.type
_entity.pdbx_description
1 polymer ?
#
loop_
_entity_poly.entity_id
_entity_poly.type
_entity_poly.pdbx_seq_one_letter_code
_entity_poly.pdbx_strand_id
1 'polypeptide(L)'
;FADFDLSKISKNLPKLDIQKINHFQKNSLRAMDINDIKNEFSKLEDLAITEKEWNLIKDNIEIYENIIELLDIVRRKKIEIAPNKEFIKLLKNNISEIKDLKFDDYISFLIEKDNKLSKKDIFTNTRFILTGNNNGPSVKDLYLFFGFSGLERILNEFETL
;
A
#
# COMPACT_ATOMS: atom_id res chain seq x y z
N PHE A 1 43.92 -8.16 -24.06
CA PHE A 1 43.77 -6.70 -24.25
C PHE A 1 44.04 -6.24 -25.69
N ALA A 2 44.23 -7.16 -26.65
CA ALA A 2 44.61 -6.85 -28.05
C ALA A 2 43.49 -6.22 -28.90
N ASP A 3 42.23 -6.25 -28.47
CA ASP A 3 41.06 -5.81 -29.25
C ASP A 3 40.39 -4.51 -28.74
N PHE A 4 41.02 -3.79 -27.82
CA PHE A 4 40.48 -2.54 -27.35
C PHE A 4 40.84 -1.39 -28.31
N ASP A 5 39.85 -0.95 -29.08
CA ASP A 5 39.99 0.12 -30.06
C ASP A 5 39.29 1.40 -29.60
N LEU A 6 40.08 2.39 -29.19
CA LEU A 6 39.60 3.71 -28.73
C LEU A 6 38.76 4.44 -29.77
N SER A 7 38.97 4.15 -31.09
CA SER A 7 38.20 4.78 -32.17
C SER A 7 36.73 4.37 -32.17
N LYS A 8 36.40 3.24 -31.55
CA LYS A 8 35.04 2.73 -31.40
C LYS A 8 34.29 3.28 -30.20
N ILE A 9 34.96 4.05 -29.34
CA ILE A 9 34.28 4.73 -28.20
C ILE A 9 33.48 5.88 -28.78
N SER A 10 32.18 5.88 -28.51
CA SER A 10 31.31 7.00 -28.88
C SER A 10 31.81 8.29 -28.22
N LYS A 11 32.02 9.32 -29.02
CA LYS A 11 32.38 10.67 -28.55
C LYS A 11 31.21 11.38 -27.82
N ASN A 12 30.03 10.84 -27.89
CA ASN A 12 28.89 11.36 -27.17
C ASN A 12 29.00 10.97 -25.70
N LEU A 13 28.92 11.97 -24.82
CA LEU A 13 28.80 11.73 -23.39
C LEU A 13 27.59 10.84 -23.14
N PRO A 14 27.75 9.75 -22.37
CA PRO A 14 26.61 8.91 -22.03
C PRO A 14 25.58 9.75 -21.30
N LYS A 15 24.37 9.85 -21.86
CA LYS A 15 23.27 10.51 -21.17
C LYS A 15 22.81 9.58 -20.06
N LEU A 16 22.82 10.12 -18.83
CA LEU A 16 22.25 9.41 -17.68
C LEU A 16 20.74 9.26 -17.90
N ASP A 17 20.29 8.04 -18.05
CA ASP A 17 18.87 7.71 -18.18
C ASP A 17 18.29 7.44 -16.78
N ILE A 18 17.77 8.49 -16.16
CA ILE A 18 17.19 8.43 -14.81
C ILE A 18 16.02 7.45 -14.77
N GLN A 19 15.25 7.33 -15.86
CA GLN A 19 14.12 6.40 -15.89
C GLN A 19 14.59 4.94 -15.81
N LYS A 20 15.69 4.61 -16.45
CA LYS A 20 16.30 3.27 -16.34
C LYS A 20 16.83 3.03 -14.92
N ILE A 21 17.47 4.01 -14.31
CA ILE A 21 17.98 3.88 -12.94
C ILE A 21 16.82 3.62 -11.98
N ASN A 22 15.75 4.41 -12.04
CA ASN A 22 14.56 4.21 -11.22
C ASN A 22 13.92 2.84 -11.47
N HIS A 23 13.87 2.40 -12.72
CA HIS A 23 13.37 1.06 -13.04
C HIS A 23 14.21 -0.07 -12.41
N PHE A 24 15.53 0.04 -12.47
CA PHE A 24 16.43 -0.92 -11.82
C PHE A 24 16.29 -0.90 -10.31
N GLN A 25 16.25 0.29 -9.69
CA GLN A 25 16.04 0.44 -8.24
C GLN A 25 14.74 -0.20 -7.79
N LYS A 26 13.64 0.10 -8.46
CA LYS A 26 12.32 -0.48 -8.20
C LYS A 26 12.35 -2.01 -8.25
N ASN A 27 12.93 -2.59 -9.29
CA ASN A 27 13.00 -4.04 -9.45
C ASN A 27 13.89 -4.69 -8.38
N SER A 28 15.02 -4.07 -8.06
CA SER A 28 15.92 -4.55 -6.99
C SER A 28 15.23 -4.54 -5.63
N LEU A 29 14.60 -3.42 -5.25
CA LEU A 29 13.90 -3.30 -3.97
C LEU A 29 12.77 -4.33 -3.83
N ARG A 30 12.01 -4.56 -4.89
CA ARG A 30 10.89 -5.53 -4.88
C ARG A 30 11.35 -6.99 -4.82
N ALA A 31 12.54 -7.28 -5.31
CA ALA A 31 13.14 -8.61 -5.27
C ALA A 31 13.77 -8.96 -3.91
N MET A 32 14.06 -7.96 -3.07
CA MET A 32 14.65 -8.16 -1.76
C MET A 32 13.65 -8.80 -0.79
N ASP A 33 14.16 -9.70 0.05
CA ASP A 33 13.42 -10.15 1.23
C ASP A 33 13.57 -9.14 2.38
N ILE A 34 12.85 -9.38 3.48
CA ILE A 34 12.86 -8.46 4.62
C ILE A 34 14.22 -8.36 5.31
N ASN A 35 15.02 -9.44 5.30
CA ASN A 35 16.33 -9.45 5.94
C ASN A 35 17.32 -8.67 5.08
N ASP A 36 17.25 -8.84 3.75
CA ASP A 36 18.06 -8.06 2.81
C ASP A 36 17.78 -6.57 2.96
N ILE A 37 16.52 -6.16 3.05
CA ILE A 37 16.12 -4.77 3.26
C ILE A 37 16.66 -4.22 4.58
N LYS A 38 16.56 -4.97 5.68
CA LYS A 38 17.08 -4.54 6.98
C LYS A 38 18.60 -4.42 6.99
N ASN A 39 19.29 -5.34 6.32
CA ASN A 39 20.76 -5.35 6.25
C ASN A 39 21.28 -4.20 5.37
N GLU A 40 20.66 -3.97 4.22
CA GLU A 40 21.07 -2.93 3.27
C GLU A 40 20.78 -1.53 3.81
N PHE A 41 19.67 -1.37 4.53
CA PHE A 41 19.19 -0.08 4.99
C PHE A 41 19.07 -0.03 6.52
N SER A 42 20.16 0.23 7.21
CA SER A 42 20.22 0.26 8.68
C SER A 42 19.17 1.17 9.34
N LYS A 43 18.77 2.25 8.67
CA LYS A 43 17.66 3.12 9.14
C LYS A 43 16.31 2.41 9.24
N LEU A 44 16.11 1.30 8.53
CA LEU A 44 14.89 0.51 8.60
C LEU A 44 14.89 -0.50 9.73
N GLU A 45 16.06 -0.80 10.32
CA GLU A 45 16.17 -1.69 11.47
C GLU A 45 15.38 -1.13 12.67
N ASP A 46 15.48 0.18 12.90
CA ASP A 46 14.74 0.88 13.96
C ASP A 46 13.23 0.91 13.74
N LEU A 47 12.76 0.69 12.52
CA LEU A 47 11.32 0.71 12.18
C LEU A 47 10.59 -0.59 12.51
N ALA A 48 11.30 -1.64 12.93
CA ALA A 48 10.73 -2.94 13.28
C ALA A 48 9.71 -3.46 12.25
N ILE A 49 10.06 -3.41 10.94
CA ILE A 49 9.21 -3.85 9.84
C ILE A 49 8.93 -5.33 9.98
N THR A 50 7.67 -5.73 9.92
CA THR A 50 7.25 -7.13 9.89
C THR A 50 7.23 -7.67 8.45
N GLU A 51 7.37 -8.98 8.31
CA GLU A 51 7.26 -9.64 7.00
C GLU A 51 5.91 -9.39 6.31
N LYS A 52 4.82 -9.33 7.09
CA LYS A 52 3.49 -9.02 6.58
C LYS A 52 3.40 -7.60 6.01
N GLU A 53 3.96 -6.61 6.72
CA GLU A 53 4.03 -5.23 6.24
C GLU A 53 4.89 -5.13 4.98
N TRP A 54 6.07 -5.77 4.98
CA TRP A 54 6.93 -5.79 3.81
C TRP A 54 6.22 -6.36 2.57
N ASN A 55 5.61 -7.53 2.71
CA ASN A 55 4.87 -8.16 1.61
C ASN A 55 3.67 -7.33 1.12
N LEU A 56 3.07 -6.51 2.00
CA LEU A 56 1.99 -5.60 1.62
C LEU A 56 2.48 -4.41 0.79
N ILE A 57 3.64 -3.83 1.15
CA ILE A 57 4.09 -2.56 0.54
C ILE A 57 5.04 -2.74 -0.64
N LYS A 58 5.81 -3.85 -0.73
CA LYS A 58 6.91 -4.03 -1.68
C LYS A 58 6.55 -3.76 -3.15
N ASP A 59 5.34 -4.16 -3.57
CA ASP A 59 4.89 -3.97 -4.95
C ASP A 59 4.54 -2.53 -5.29
N ASN A 60 4.41 -1.66 -4.28
CA ASN A 60 4.12 -0.24 -4.43
C ASN A 60 5.38 0.64 -4.31
N ILE A 61 6.54 0.05 -4.01
CA ILE A 61 7.79 0.77 -3.86
C ILE A 61 8.35 1.10 -5.25
N GLU A 62 8.73 2.35 -5.44
CA GLU A 62 9.44 2.83 -6.64
C GLU A 62 10.87 3.25 -6.32
N ILE A 63 11.06 3.91 -5.18
CA ILE A 63 12.34 4.35 -4.65
C ILE A 63 12.39 4.03 -3.15
N TYR A 64 13.58 4.04 -2.59
CA TYR A 64 13.81 3.69 -1.19
C TYR A 64 12.97 4.52 -0.19
N GLU A 65 12.82 5.81 -0.44
CA GLU A 65 12.10 6.75 0.42
C GLU A 65 10.61 6.38 0.56
N ASN A 66 10.04 5.73 -0.45
CA ASN A 66 8.64 5.28 -0.38
C ASN A 66 8.38 4.21 0.70
N ILE A 67 9.40 3.49 1.16
CA ILE A 67 9.24 2.45 2.18
C ILE A 67 8.67 3.06 3.46
N ILE A 68 9.26 4.17 3.93
CA ILE A 68 8.83 4.86 5.16
C ILE A 68 7.42 5.41 4.98
N GLU A 69 7.16 6.08 3.87
CA GLU A 69 5.84 6.65 3.55
C GLU A 69 4.75 5.58 3.54
N LEU A 70 5.00 4.46 2.84
CA LEU A 70 4.03 3.37 2.75
C LEU A 70 3.81 2.67 4.10
N LEU A 71 4.85 2.53 4.92
CA LEU A 71 4.71 2.01 6.28
C LEU A 71 3.87 2.94 7.16
N ASP A 72 4.08 4.25 7.07
CA ASP A 72 3.30 5.22 7.83
C ASP A 72 1.83 5.21 7.42
N ILE A 73 1.52 5.02 6.13
CA ILE A 73 0.17 4.82 5.61
C ILE A 73 -0.46 3.54 6.20
N VAL A 74 0.23 2.41 6.09
CA VAL A 74 -0.27 1.11 6.58
C VAL A 74 -0.44 1.10 8.10
N ARG A 75 0.47 1.74 8.83
CA ARG A 75 0.42 1.88 10.30
C ARG A 75 -0.52 2.99 10.78
N ARG A 76 -1.17 3.71 9.86
CA ARG A 76 -2.10 4.81 10.15
C ARG A 76 -1.49 5.93 11.00
N LYS A 77 -0.19 6.17 10.86
CA LYS A 77 0.49 7.24 11.61
C LYS A 77 0.08 8.64 11.17
N LYS A 78 -0.38 8.78 9.93
CA LYS A 78 -0.79 10.05 9.35
C LYS A 78 -2.11 9.86 8.60
N ILE A 79 -3.20 10.32 9.19
CA ILE A 79 -4.53 10.28 8.58
C ILE A 79 -4.76 11.64 7.91
N GLU A 80 -4.81 11.66 6.59
CA GLU A 80 -4.98 12.88 5.78
C GLU A 80 -6.42 13.08 5.35
N ILE A 81 -7.18 12.00 5.21
CA ILE A 81 -8.52 12.02 4.66
C ILE A 81 -9.48 11.33 5.61
N ALA A 82 -10.52 12.06 6.01
CA ALA A 82 -11.61 11.49 6.77
C ALA A 82 -12.54 10.69 5.84
N PRO A 83 -12.92 9.45 6.21
CA PRO A 83 -13.87 8.66 5.43
C PRO A 83 -15.27 9.25 5.48
N ASN A 84 -16.12 8.85 4.53
CA ASN A 84 -17.50 9.27 4.46
C ASN A 84 -18.29 8.72 5.66
N LYS A 85 -18.98 9.63 6.39
CA LYS A 85 -19.75 9.28 7.61
C LYS A 85 -20.90 8.30 7.32
N GLU A 86 -21.59 8.45 6.20
CA GLU A 86 -22.67 7.53 5.82
C GLU A 86 -22.14 6.13 5.50
N PHE A 87 -20.96 6.06 4.89
CA PHE A 87 -20.31 4.78 4.62
C PHE A 87 -19.84 4.08 5.90
N ILE A 88 -19.31 4.84 6.87
CA ILE A 88 -18.97 4.30 8.21
C ILE A 88 -20.22 3.74 8.88
N LYS A 89 -21.33 4.50 8.86
CA LYS A 89 -22.61 4.07 9.43
C LYS A 89 -23.15 2.81 8.77
N LEU A 90 -23.06 2.73 7.43
CA LEU A 90 -23.43 1.53 6.67
C LEU A 90 -22.64 0.30 7.15
N LEU A 91 -21.32 0.42 7.28
CA LEU A 91 -20.48 -0.68 7.75
C LEU A 91 -20.80 -1.09 9.19
N LYS A 92 -20.95 -0.13 10.09
CA LYS A 92 -21.30 -0.41 11.50
C LYS A 92 -22.63 -1.15 11.63
N ASN A 93 -23.65 -0.71 10.90
CA ASN A 93 -24.98 -1.32 10.94
C ASN A 93 -25.00 -2.77 10.41
N ASN A 94 -24.02 -3.13 9.58
CA ASN A 94 -23.94 -4.47 8.97
C ASN A 94 -22.69 -5.23 9.40
N ILE A 95 -22.03 -4.83 10.48
CA ILE A 95 -20.72 -5.35 10.86
C ILE A 95 -20.72 -6.87 11.09
N SER A 96 -21.79 -7.42 11.67
CA SER A 96 -21.96 -8.86 11.90
C SER A 96 -22.07 -9.67 10.61
N GLU A 97 -22.66 -9.10 9.56
CA GLU A 97 -22.82 -9.75 8.25
C GLU A 97 -21.52 -9.71 7.42
N ILE A 98 -20.67 -8.70 7.69
CA ILE A 98 -19.39 -8.52 6.99
C ILE A 98 -18.30 -9.47 7.49
N LYS A 99 -18.42 -9.98 8.72
CA LYS A 99 -17.37 -10.69 9.47
C LYS A 99 -16.63 -11.77 8.68
N ASP A 100 -17.35 -12.59 7.94
CA ASP A 100 -16.79 -13.77 7.26
C ASP A 100 -16.71 -13.57 5.73
N LEU A 101 -16.95 -12.36 5.24
CA LEU A 101 -16.96 -12.09 3.82
C LEU A 101 -15.52 -11.99 3.25
N LYS A 102 -15.30 -12.68 2.13
CA LYS A 102 -14.14 -12.40 1.28
C LYS A 102 -14.28 -11.02 0.64
N PHE A 103 -13.19 -10.44 0.17
CA PHE A 103 -13.20 -9.09 -0.38
C PHE A 103 -14.20 -8.87 -1.52
N ASP A 104 -14.32 -9.82 -2.44
CA ASP A 104 -15.24 -9.68 -3.57
C ASP A 104 -16.71 -9.80 -3.12
N ASP A 105 -17.00 -10.66 -2.13
CA ASP A 105 -18.31 -10.80 -1.51
C ASP A 105 -18.67 -9.55 -0.68
N TYR A 106 -17.70 -8.98 0.03
CA TYR A 106 -17.83 -7.70 0.74
C TYR A 106 -18.27 -6.56 -0.20
N ILE A 107 -17.64 -6.45 -1.38
CA ILE A 107 -18.01 -5.45 -2.38
C ILE A 107 -19.45 -5.67 -2.87
N SER A 108 -19.79 -6.91 -3.22
CA SER A 108 -21.13 -7.28 -3.72
C SER A 108 -22.21 -7.00 -2.66
N PHE A 109 -21.95 -7.38 -1.43
CA PHE A 109 -22.82 -7.14 -0.28
C PHE A 109 -23.10 -5.64 -0.07
N LEU A 110 -22.10 -4.78 -0.13
CA LEU A 110 -22.30 -3.34 0.06
C LEU A 110 -23.08 -2.70 -1.08
N ILE A 111 -22.90 -3.16 -2.32
CA ILE A 111 -23.71 -2.71 -3.46
C ILE A 111 -25.18 -3.12 -3.28
N GLU A 112 -25.44 -4.31 -2.75
CA GLU A 112 -26.78 -4.79 -2.46
C GLU A 112 -27.45 -3.99 -1.34
N LYS A 113 -26.71 -3.65 -0.27
CA LYS A 113 -27.23 -2.87 0.86
C LYS A 113 -27.52 -1.40 0.49
N ASP A 114 -26.74 -0.82 -0.40
CA ASP A 114 -26.94 0.54 -0.91
C ASP A 114 -26.64 0.60 -2.42
N ASN A 115 -27.69 0.53 -3.22
CA ASN A 115 -27.61 0.54 -4.69
C ASN A 115 -27.11 1.87 -5.30
N LYS A 116 -26.93 2.93 -4.50
CA LYS A 116 -26.32 4.19 -4.92
C LYS A 116 -24.79 4.13 -4.91
N LEU A 117 -24.21 3.15 -4.19
CA LEU A 117 -22.77 3.01 -4.11
C LEU A 117 -22.23 2.36 -5.38
N SER A 118 -21.31 3.04 -6.03
CA SER A 118 -20.51 2.41 -7.08
C SER A 118 -19.38 1.58 -6.46
N LYS A 119 -18.88 0.60 -7.22
CA LYS A 119 -17.68 -0.15 -6.84
C LYS A 119 -16.51 0.77 -6.51
N LYS A 120 -16.36 1.88 -7.25
CA LYS A 120 -15.32 2.89 -7.02
C LYS A 120 -15.51 3.58 -5.66
N ASP A 121 -16.74 3.92 -5.29
CA ASP A 121 -17.02 4.56 -3.99
C ASP A 121 -16.68 3.63 -2.84
N ILE A 122 -17.01 2.34 -2.95
CA ILE A 122 -16.68 1.34 -1.94
C ILE A 122 -15.16 1.21 -1.79
N PHE A 123 -14.41 1.09 -2.91
CA PHE A 123 -12.95 1.01 -2.87
C PHE A 123 -12.34 2.26 -2.22
N THR A 124 -12.79 3.45 -2.62
CA THR A 124 -12.28 4.71 -2.11
C THR A 124 -12.54 4.85 -0.60
N ASN A 125 -13.78 4.63 -0.16
CA ASN A 125 -14.15 4.77 1.25
C ASN A 125 -13.51 3.67 2.12
N THR A 126 -13.42 2.43 1.64
CA THR A 126 -12.72 1.36 2.35
C THR A 126 -11.24 1.69 2.53
N ARG A 127 -10.57 2.23 1.51
CA ARG A 127 -9.19 2.71 1.62
C ARG A 127 -9.06 3.80 2.68
N PHE A 128 -9.93 4.81 2.67
CA PHE A 128 -9.90 5.90 3.64
C PHE A 128 -10.13 5.41 5.07
N ILE A 129 -11.01 4.45 5.27
CA ILE A 129 -11.20 3.83 6.59
C ILE A 129 -9.93 3.12 7.02
N LEU A 130 -9.36 2.27 6.17
CA LEU A 130 -8.22 1.44 6.52
C LEU A 130 -6.91 2.23 6.68
N THR A 131 -6.69 3.28 5.91
CA THR A 131 -5.40 3.99 5.87
C THR A 131 -5.47 5.49 6.14
N GLY A 132 -6.62 6.13 5.93
CA GLY A 132 -6.73 7.59 5.94
C GLY A 132 -6.03 8.29 4.77
N ASN A 133 -5.73 7.55 3.69
CA ASN A 133 -4.94 8.05 2.55
C ASN A 133 -5.51 7.63 1.20
N ASN A 134 -5.20 8.41 0.15
CA ASN A 134 -5.56 8.09 -1.23
C ASN A 134 -4.62 7.07 -1.87
N ASN A 135 -3.36 7.05 -1.44
CA ASN A 135 -2.27 6.28 -2.03
C ASN A 135 -1.96 5.03 -1.19
N GLY A 136 -1.14 4.15 -1.74
CA GLY A 136 -0.64 2.96 -1.04
C GLY A 136 -1.07 1.65 -1.70
N PRO A 137 -0.97 0.52 -0.98
CA PRO A 137 -1.29 -0.81 -1.47
C PRO A 137 -2.72 -0.96 -1.98
N SER A 138 -3.01 -2.02 -2.73
CA SER A 138 -4.37 -2.25 -3.24
C SER A 138 -5.38 -2.37 -2.08
N VAL A 139 -6.62 -1.94 -2.31
CA VAL A 139 -7.67 -2.02 -1.27
C VAL A 139 -7.94 -3.48 -0.88
N LYS A 140 -7.82 -4.39 -1.82
CA LYS A 140 -7.95 -5.83 -1.56
C LYS A 140 -6.85 -6.32 -0.61
N ASP A 141 -5.60 -5.94 -0.85
CA ASP A 141 -4.48 -6.35 -0.01
C ASP A 141 -4.55 -5.71 1.38
N LEU A 142 -4.98 -4.44 1.46
CA LEU A 142 -5.28 -3.76 2.72
C LEU A 142 -6.39 -4.48 3.50
N TYR A 143 -7.48 -4.85 2.84
CA TYR A 143 -8.59 -5.57 3.47
C TYR A 143 -8.13 -6.92 4.04
N LEU A 144 -7.32 -7.66 3.27
CA LEU A 144 -6.75 -8.94 3.71
C LEU A 144 -5.73 -8.76 4.86
N PHE A 145 -4.94 -7.70 4.81
CA PHE A 145 -3.92 -7.40 5.82
C PHE A 145 -4.54 -7.05 7.17
N PHE A 146 -5.49 -6.13 7.19
CA PHE A 146 -6.19 -5.72 8.42
C PHE A 146 -7.14 -6.79 8.93
N GLY A 147 -7.74 -7.54 8.03
CA GLY A 147 -8.78 -8.51 8.34
C GLY A 147 -10.01 -7.87 8.97
N PHE A 148 -10.98 -8.70 9.35
CA PHE A 148 -12.20 -8.22 9.98
C PHE A 148 -11.93 -7.52 11.31
N SER A 149 -11.12 -8.10 12.18
CA SER A 149 -10.80 -7.52 13.50
C SER A 149 -10.11 -6.16 13.40
N GLY A 150 -9.26 -5.97 12.40
CA GLY A 150 -8.65 -4.68 12.13
C GLY A 150 -9.66 -3.64 11.64
N LEU A 151 -10.54 -4.03 10.73
CA LEU A 151 -11.62 -3.18 10.24
C LEU A 151 -12.56 -2.76 11.38
N GLU A 152 -13.02 -3.72 12.20
CA GLU A 152 -13.90 -3.47 13.35
C GLU A 152 -13.25 -2.51 14.36
N ARG A 153 -11.99 -2.76 14.72
CA ARG A 153 -11.23 -1.87 15.63
C ARG A 153 -11.17 -0.45 15.07
N ILE A 154 -10.86 -0.29 13.79
CA ILE A 154 -10.76 1.01 13.14
C ILE A 154 -12.13 1.70 13.08
N LEU A 155 -13.20 0.97 12.80
CA LEU A 155 -14.57 1.53 12.82
C LEU A 155 -14.96 2.05 14.20
N ASN A 156 -14.52 1.39 15.27
CA ASN A 156 -14.79 1.82 16.63
C ASN A 156 -14.04 3.12 17.00
N GLU A 157 -12.88 3.40 16.38
CA GLU A 157 -12.18 4.68 16.55
C GLU A 157 -13.01 5.88 16.08
N PHE A 158 -13.96 5.69 15.16
CA PHE A 158 -14.86 6.73 14.66
C PHE A 158 -16.10 6.94 15.54
N GLU A 159 -16.26 6.27 16.66
CA GLU A 159 -17.38 6.51 17.60
C GLU A 159 -17.19 7.77 18.47
N THR A 160 -15.96 8.24 18.57
CA THR A 160 -15.55 9.38 19.41
C THR A 160 -15.51 10.71 18.65
N LEU A 161 -15.90 10.74 17.37
CA LEU A 161 -15.96 11.92 16.51
C LEU A 161 -17.42 12.28 16.14
#